data_10dc7433970f27279d74c677fcb148e7
#
_entry.id   10dc7433970f27279d74c677fcb148e7
#
_cell.length_a   1.000
_cell.length_b   1.000
_cell.length_c   1.000
_cell.angle_alpha   90.00
_cell.angle_beta   90.00
_cell.angle_gamma   90.00
#
_symmetry.space_group_name_H-M   'P 1'
#
loop_
_entity.id
_entity.type
_entity.pdbx_description
1 polymer ?
#
loop_
_entity_poly.entity_id
_entity_poly.type
_entity_poly.pdbx_seq_one_letter_code
_entity_poly.pdbx_strand_id
1 'polypeptide(L)'
;MSTASIRPGADRTLELLGRQVGLGLSEIETPAAVIDLDRLEANLQDLQSYADSHDIALWPHTKTHKSPEIGMRQLELGARGLTVAKTGEAQVFQEAGAPAILVHYPTFGAAKWSRLAEVAAQGVELTVAVDSVAPAEGLATELQRRGLHAELLVELDVGLHRTGQTTAAGALDVAQQLSRLPAVEVAGISCYPGHCRPEDPTLRARLDEVDALLRETQAAFSAAGLRCDRISGGSTPTRYFTHETCVNELRSGTYALLDRNDGPDDRCALWVEVTVISDAVPGQIIVDAGSKTFTSDGHPDGGHGSIIGWPDASLYQINEEHGYVDVSSLDERPALGDHLQIIPNHACGCVNLHDGLLAVRDGVVDHVIGVAARGLVR
;
A
#
# COMPACT_ATOMS: atom_id res chain seq x y z
N MET A 1 -23.16 22.47 2.16
CA MET A 1 -22.50 23.33 1.15
C MET A 1 -21.70 22.42 0.26
N SER A 2 -22.04 22.35 -1.03
CA SER A 2 -21.30 21.54 -2.01
C SER A 2 -19.84 22.02 -2.02
N THR A 3 -18.90 21.17 -1.59
CA THR A 3 -17.47 21.38 -1.82
C THR A 3 -17.26 21.28 -3.33
N ALA A 4 -17.16 22.43 -4.01
CA ALA A 4 -16.69 22.46 -5.39
C ALA A 4 -15.43 21.58 -5.46
N SER A 5 -15.35 20.70 -6.45
CA SER A 5 -14.21 19.81 -6.69
C SER A 5 -12.90 20.59 -6.55
N ILE A 6 -12.09 20.18 -5.58
CA ILE A 6 -10.80 20.84 -5.30
C ILE A 6 -9.75 20.41 -6.36
N ARG A 7 -10.10 19.50 -7.27
CA ARG A 7 -9.22 18.96 -8.31
C ARG A 7 -9.92 18.91 -9.69
N PRO A 8 -10.16 20.04 -10.36
CA PRO A 8 -10.79 20.04 -11.70
C PRO A 8 -10.07 19.14 -12.72
N GLY A 9 -8.74 18.97 -12.57
CA GLY A 9 -7.96 18.08 -13.42
C GLY A 9 -8.23 16.59 -13.18
N ALA A 10 -8.42 16.15 -11.93
CA ALA A 10 -8.76 14.76 -11.62
C ALA A 10 -10.13 14.37 -12.16
N ASP A 11 -11.13 15.25 -12.00
CA ASP A 11 -12.48 15.03 -12.58
C ASP A 11 -12.41 14.90 -14.10
N ARG A 12 -11.58 15.73 -14.74
CA ARG A 12 -11.38 15.66 -16.19
C ARG A 12 -10.71 14.37 -16.62
N THR A 13 -9.68 13.92 -15.89
CA THR A 13 -9.00 12.64 -16.15
C THR A 13 -9.98 11.48 -16.02
N LEU A 14 -10.78 11.42 -14.95
CA LEU A 14 -11.78 10.36 -14.76
C LEU A 14 -12.86 10.38 -15.85
N GLU A 15 -13.29 11.56 -16.32
CA GLU A 15 -14.20 11.68 -17.47
C GLU A 15 -13.58 11.10 -18.74
N LEU A 16 -12.31 11.39 -19.04
CA LEU A 16 -11.62 10.87 -20.22
C LEU A 16 -11.44 9.35 -20.14
N LEU A 17 -11.03 8.84 -18.99
CA LEU A 17 -10.94 7.40 -18.76
C LEU A 17 -12.31 6.71 -18.88
N GLY A 18 -13.37 7.33 -18.38
CA GLY A 18 -14.75 6.80 -18.48
C GLY A 18 -15.26 6.63 -19.90
N ARG A 19 -14.70 7.38 -20.87
CA ARG A 19 -15.03 7.22 -22.30
C ARG A 19 -14.45 5.94 -22.92
N GLN A 20 -13.54 5.29 -22.22
CA GLN A 20 -12.87 4.07 -22.67
C GLN A 20 -13.59 2.80 -22.21
N VAL A 21 -14.60 2.93 -21.36
CA VAL A 21 -15.43 1.79 -20.89
C VAL A 21 -16.11 1.11 -22.09
N GLY A 22 -15.96 -0.21 -22.17
CA GLY A 22 -16.44 -1.04 -23.27
C GLY A 22 -15.45 -1.21 -24.42
N LEU A 23 -14.29 -0.52 -24.41
CA LEU A 23 -13.23 -0.71 -25.40
C LEU A 23 -12.38 -1.93 -25.06
N GLY A 24 -11.84 -2.60 -26.07
CA GLY A 24 -10.78 -3.59 -25.94
C GLY A 24 -9.43 -2.94 -25.64
N LEU A 25 -8.51 -3.69 -25.03
CA LEU A 25 -7.17 -3.16 -24.67
C LEU A 25 -6.40 -2.55 -25.85
N SER A 26 -6.58 -3.08 -27.07
CA SER A 26 -5.94 -2.52 -28.28
C SER A 26 -6.57 -1.23 -28.78
N GLU A 27 -7.69 -0.77 -28.20
CA GLU A 27 -8.44 0.40 -28.60
C GLU A 27 -8.36 1.55 -27.60
N ILE A 28 -7.80 1.30 -26.40
CA ILE A 28 -7.69 2.33 -25.34
C ILE A 28 -6.62 3.37 -25.68
N GLU A 29 -6.79 4.56 -25.16
CA GLU A 29 -5.79 5.62 -25.22
C GLU A 29 -4.64 5.33 -24.23
N THR A 30 -3.42 5.34 -24.72
CA THR A 30 -2.19 5.14 -23.92
C THR A 30 -1.48 6.47 -23.63
N PRO A 31 -0.60 6.51 -22.60
CA PRO A 31 -0.39 5.46 -21.61
C PRO A 31 -1.55 5.38 -20.60
N ALA A 32 -1.90 4.17 -20.18
CA ALA A 32 -2.96 3.95 -19.21
C ALA A 32 -2.55 2.92 -18.16
N ALA A 33 -2.77 3.24 -16.87
CA ALA A 33 -2.65 2.24 -15.81
C ALA A 33 -3.91 1.37 -15.79
N VAL A 34 -3.71 0.05 -15.86
CA VAL A 34 -4.76 -0.95 -16.01
C VAL A 34 -4.72 -1.93 -14.85
N ILE A 35 -5.90 -2.34 -14.38
CA ILE A 35 -6.05 -3.41 -13.38
C ILE A 35 -6.87 -4.55 -13.96
N ASP A 36 -6.31 -5.76 -13.91
CA ASP A 36 -7.04 -7.01 -14.13
C ASP A 36 -7.89 -7.33 -12.90
N LEU A 37 -9.21 -7.28 -13.06
CA LEU A 37 -10.16 -7.51 -11.97
C LEU A 37 -10.11 -8.94 -11.43
N ASP A 38 -9.85 -9.93 -12.28
CA ASP A 38 -9.83 -11.32 -11.86
C ASP A 38 -8.57 -11.63 -11.06
N ARG A 39 -7.41 -11.08 -11.46
CA ARG A 39 -6.16 -11.17 -10.68
C ARG A 39 -6.25 -10.39 -9.38
N LEU A 40 -6.82 -9.19 -9.40
CA LEU A 40 -7.07 -8.41 -8.18
C LEU A 40 -7.91 -9.22 -7.19
N GLU A 41 -9.05 -9.73 -7.62
CA GLU A 41 -9.96 -10.50 -6.78
C GLU A 41 -9.29 -11.77 -6.23
N ALA A 42 -8.55 -12.50 -7.07
CA ALA A 42 -7.79 -13.68 -6.65
C ALA A 42 -6.72 -13.34 -5.60
N ASN A 43 -6.00 -12.23 -5.75
CA ASN A 43 -5.01 -11.79 -4.77
C ASN A 43 -5.65 -11.41 -3.43
N LEU A 44 -6.81 -10.72 -3.47
CA LEU A 44 -7.54 -10.33 -2.27
C LEU A 44 -8.05 -11.55 -1.51
N GLN A 45 -8.69 -12.49 -2.20
CA GLN A 45 -9.23 -13.73 -1.62
C GLN A 45 -8.14 -14.65 -1.06
N ASP A 46 -7.02 -14.78 -1.77
CA ASP A 46 -5.90 -15.62 -1.37
C ASP A 46 -5.32 -15.19 -0.01
N LEU A 47 -5.04 -13.89 0.17
CA LEU A 47 -4.50 -13.41 1.44
C LEU A 47 -5.54 -13.41 2.57
N GLN A 48 -6.82 -13.13 2.29
CA GLN A 48 -7.88 -13.23 3.29
C GLN A 48 -8.03 -14.69 3.76
N SER A 49 -8.07 -15.65 2.82
CA SER A 49 -8.17 -17.08 3.14
C SER A 49 -6.96 -17.58 3.97
N TYR A 50 -5.76 -17.09 3.64
CA TYR A 50 -4.58 -17.38 4.46
C TYR A 50 -4.74 -16.82 5.88
N ALA A 51 -5.15 -15.57 6.03
CA ALA A 51 -5.33 -14.93 7.32
C ALA A 51 -6.37 -15.68 8.18
N ASP A 52 -7.53 -16.02 7.59
CA ASP A 52 -8.60 -16.76 8.25
C ASP A 52 -8.14 -18.16 8.70
N SER A 53 -7.36 -18.87 7.86
CA SER A 53 -6.87 -20.22 8.16
C SER A 53 -5.86 -20.27 9.32
N HIS A 54 -5.28 -19.10 9.69
CA HIS A 54 -4.30 -18.99 10.76
C HIS A 54 -4.76 -18.11 11.93
N ASP A 55 -6.05 -17.72 11.96
CA ASP A 55 -6.62 -16.84 13.00
C ASP A 55 -5.88 -15.50 13.13
N ILE A 56 -5.47 -14.93 11.99
CA ILE A 56 -4.80 -13.63 11.87
C ILE A 56 -5.78 -12.60 11.34
N ALA A 57 -5.96 -11.48 12.04
CA ALA A 57 -6.79 -10.39 11.55
C ALA A 57 -6.09 -9.66 10.40
N LEU A 58 -6.73 -9.58 9.22
CA LEU A 58 -6.18 -8.82 8.11
C LEU A 58 -6.52 -7.33 8.24
N TRP A 59 -5.50 -6.48 8.16
CA TRP A 59 -5.56 -5.02 8.17
C TRP A 59 -4.84 -4.46 6.93
N PRO A 60 -5.40 -4.61 5.71
CA PRO A 60 -4.71 -4.27 4.47
C PRO A 60 -4.20 -2.83 4.47
N HIS A 61 -2.98 -2.63 3.96
CA HIS A 61 -2.43 -1.29 3.85
C HIS A 61 -2.82 -0.63 2.53
N THR A 62 -3.73 0.32 2.58
CA THR A 62 -4.34 0.97 1.41
C THR A 62 -3.41 1.92 0.66
N LYS A 63 -2.20 2.23 1.20
CA LYS A 63 -1.22 3.13 0.55
C LYS A 63 -0.83 2.68 -0.86
N THR A 64 -1.02 1.40 -1.20
CA THR A 64 -0.68 0.86 -2.51
C THR A 64 -1.68 1.29 -3.57
N HIS A 65 -2.98 1.07 -3.31
CA HIS A 65 -4.02 1.36 -4.30
C HIS A 65 -4.73 2.71 -4.08
N LYS A 66 -4.78 3.23 -2.85
CA LYS A 66 -5.42 4.51 -2.48
C LYS A 66 -6.84 4.68 -3.02
N SER A 67 -7.52 3.57 -3.29
CA SER A 67 -8.88 3.50 -3.84
C SER A 67 -9.87 3.03 -2.78
N PRO A 68 -10.93 3.79 -2.51
CA PRO A 68 -12.03 3.34 -1.66
C PRO A 68 -12.67 2.04 -2.15
N GLU A 69 -12.86 1.87 -3.45
CA GLU A 69 -13.46 0.68 -4.03
C GLU A 69 -12.70 -0.60 -3.65
N ILE A 70 -11.37 -0.62 -3.84
CA ILE A 70 -10.55 -1.77 -3.47
C ILE A 70 -10.55 -1.95 -1.95
N GLY A 71 -10.46 -0.85 -1.16
CA GLY A 71 -10.48 -0.91 0.30
C GLY A 71 -11.79 -1.48 0.86
N MET A 72 -12.93 -1.07 0.30
CA MET A 72 -14.23 -1.62 0.69
C MET A 72 -14.36 -3.08 0.28
N ARG A 73 -13.85 -3.49 -0.88
CA ARG A 73 -13.81 -4.90 -1.29
C ARG A 73 -12.99 -5.76 -0.32
N GLN A 74 -11.85 -5.26 0.19
CA GLN A 74 -11.07 -5.95 1.22
C GLN A 74 -11.87 -6.15 2.51
N LEU A 75 -12.65 -5.15 2.94
CA LEU A 75 -13.54 -5.27 4.11
C LEU A 75 -14.68 -6.27 3.88
N GLU A 76 -15.30 -6.27 2.70
CA GLU A 76 -16.34 -7.23 2.33
C GLU A 76 -15.84 -8.68 2.35
N LEU A 77 -14.57 -8.91 2.01
CA LEU A 77 -13.92 -10.23 2.06
C LEU A 77 -13.56 -10.69 3.47
N GLY A 78 -13.62 -9.80 4.48
CA GLY A 78 -13.39 -10.17 5.88
C GLY A 78 -12.26 -9.43 6.58
N ALA A 79 -11.60 -8.46 5.93
CA ALA A 79 -10.60 -7.63 6.61
C ALA A 79 -11.22 -6.92 7.82
N ARG A 80 -10.51 -6.91 8.96
CA ARG A 80 -11.00 -6.34 10.22
C ARG A 80 -11.11 -4.80 10.18
N GLY A 81 -10.27 -4.16 9.39
CA GLY A 81 -10.17 -2.73 9.21
C GLY A 81 -9.13 -2.41 8.14
N LEU A 82 -8.88 -1.13 7.90
CA LEU A 82 -7.91 -0.67 6.90
C LEU A 82 -6.72 0.04 7.55
N THR A 83 -5.53 -0.20 7.03
CA THR A 83 -4.33 0.54 7.41
C THR A 83 -4.06 1.65 6.41
N VAL A 84 -3.79 2.84 6.89
CA VAL A 84 -3.42 4.02 6.08
C VAL A 84 -2.06 4.58 6.50
N ALA A 85 -1.38 5.27 5.58
CA ALA A 85 -0.11 5.93 5.88
C ALA A 85 -0.29 7.39 6.34
N LYS A 86 -1.35 8.07 5.92
CA LYS A 86 -1.54 9.51 6.14
C LYS A 86 -2.94 9.84 6.63
N THR A 87 -3.04 10.93 7.36
CA THR A 87 -4.32 11.37 7.96
C THR A 87 -5.35 11.76 6.90
N GLY A 88 -4.90 12.26 5.73
CA GLY A 88 -5.78 12.54 4.59
C GLY A 88 -6.35 11.27 3.96
N GLU A 89 -5.58 10.17 3.94
CA GLU A 89 -6.10 8.86 3.51
C GLU A 89 -7.18 8.37 4.49
N ALA A 90 -6.97 8.55 5.81
CA ALA A 90 -7.95 8.16 6.82
C ALA A 90 -9.32 8.81 6.58
N GLN A 91 -9.38 10.09 6.20
CA GLN A 91 -10.65 10.75 5.86
C GLN A 91 -11.34 10.10 4.65
N VAL A 92 -10.59 9.84 3.59
CA VAL A 92 -11.15 9.22 2.37
C VAL A 92 -11.77 7.86 2.66
N PHE A 93 -11.08 7.01 3.42
CA PHE A 93 -11.61 5.69 3.76
C PHE A 93 -12.73 5.75 4.80
N GLN A 94 -12.70 6.72 5.72
CA GLN A 94 -13.83 6.99 6.62
C GLN A 94 -15.07 7.43 5.82
N GLU A 95 -14.93 8.35 4.86
CA GLU A 95 -16.03 8.81 4.00
C GLU A 95 -16.60 7.66 3.14
N ALA A 96 -15.77 6.67 2.78
CA ALA A 96 -16.19 5.45 2.10
C ALA A 96 -16.90 4.44 3.03
N GLY A 97 -16.88 4.64 4.35
CA GLY A 97 -17.58 3.79 5.31
C GLY A 97 -16.72 2.74 6.01
N ALA A 98 -15.38 2.88 6.00
CA ALA A 98 -14.50 1.97 6.74
C ALA A 98 -14.81 2.04 8.25
N PRO A 99 -15.11 0.89 8.90
CA PRO A 99 -15.51 0.87 10.31
C PRO A 99 -14.35 1.04 11.28
N ALA A 100 -13.14 0.64 10.85
CA ALA A 100 -11.92 0.67 11.65
C ALA A 100 -10.73 1.09 10.79
N ILE A 101 -9.91 2.02 11.30
CA ILE A 101 -8.75 2.56 10.59
C ILE A 101 -7.54 2.58 11.53
N LEU A 102 -6.45 1.96 11.07
CA LEU A 102 -5.13 2.04 11.68
C LEU A 102 -4.25 3.02 10.89
N VAL A 103 -3.87 4.12 11.52
CA VAL A 103 -2.87 5.05 10.97
C VAL A 103 -1.48 4.57 11.38
N HIS A 104 -0.76 3.91 10.47
CA HIS A 104 0.58 3.39 10.73
C HIS A 104 1.66 4.38 10.28
N TYR A 105 1.70 5.51 10.96
CA TYR A 105 2.64 6.62 10.73
C TYR A 105 2.64 7.57 11.93
N PRO A 106 3.79 7.92 12.53
CA PRO A 106 3.87 8.94 13.56
C PRO A 106 3.38 10.30 13.04
N THR A 107 2.38 10.88 13.68
CA THR A 107 1.72 12.10 13.20
C THR A 107 1.99 13.30 14.10
N PHE A 108 2.50 14.38 13.53
CA PHE A 108 2.74 15.63 14.22
C PHE A 108 1.95 16.80 13.62
N GLY A 109 1.43 17.64 14.49
CA GLY A 109 0.83 18.93 14.14
C GLY A 109 -0.68 19.00 14.30
N ALA A 110 -1.17 20.12 14.80
CA ALA A 110 -2.57 20.35 15.19
C ALA A 110 -3.59 20.00 14.08
N ALA A 111 -3.27 20.34 12.82
CA ALA A 111 -4.15 20.04 11.69
C ALA A 111 -4.33 18.52 11.45
N LYS A 112 -3.29 17.71 11.70
CA LYS A 112 -3.37 16.24 11.56
C LYS A 112 -4.12 15.62 12.73
N TRP A 113 -3.87 16.09 13.94
CA TRP A 113 -4.61 15.63 15.14
C TRP A 113 -6.09 15.98 15.04
N SER A 114 -6.43 17.21 14.61
CA SER A 114 -7.83 17.60 14.36
C SER A 114 -8.50 16.70 13.33
N ARG A 115 -7.81 16.37 12.24
CA ARG A 115 -8.32 15.48 11.19
C ARG A 115 -8.57 14.06 11.71
N LEU A 116 -7.66 13.50 12.51
CA LEU A 116 -7.86 12.20 13.13
C LEU A 116 -9.03 12.21 14.13
N ALA A 117 -9.17 13.29 14.89
CA ALA A 117 -10.32 13.45 15.77
C ALA A 117 -11.64 13.61 14.98
N GLU A 118 -11.62 14.22 13.79
CA GLU A 118 -12.79 14.26 12.89
C GLU A 118 -13.15 12.86 12.37
N VAL A 119 -12.16 12.04 12.01
CA VAL A 119 -12.38 10.63 11.63
C VAL A 119 -13.01 9.85 12.81
N ALA A 120 -12.46 9.97 14.02
CA ALA A 120 -13.00 9.31 15.19
C ALA A 120 -14.42 9.78 15.54
N ALA A 121 -14.75 11.06 15.31
CA ALA A 121 -16.08 11.63 15.54
C ALA A 121 -17.17 11.03 14.65
N GLN A 122 -16.80 10.37 13.55
CA GLN A 122 -17.74 9.64 12.67
C GLN A 122 -18.00 8.19 13.13
N GLY A 123 -17.50 7.81 14.32
CA GLY A 123 -17.71 6.46 14.88
C GLY A 123 -16.71 5.41 14.39
N VAL A 124 -15.63 5.83 13.71
CA VAL A 124 -14.55 4.93 13.28
C VAL A 124 -13.74 4.48 14.50
N GLU A 125 -13.47 3.19 14.61
CA GLU A 125 -12.48 2.64 15.55
C GLU A 125 -11.08 3.10 15.10
N LEU A 126 -10.58 4.19 15.71
CA LEU A 126 -9.29 4.77 15.34
C LEU A 126 -8.17 4.15 16.17
N THR A 127 -7.17 3.62 15.48
CA THR A 127 -5.89 3.20 16.06
C THR A 127 -4.74 3.99 15.43
N VAL A 128 -3.75 4.40 16.23
CA VAL A 128 -2.57 5.13 15.72
C VAL A 128 -1.29 4.48 16.22
N ALA A 129 -0.36 4.19 15.32
CA ALA A 129 0.97 3.72 15.68
C ALA A 129 1.88 4.91 16.04
N VAL A 130 2.61 4.79 17.16
CA VAL A 130 3.53 5.79 17.67
C VAL A 130 4.79 5.12 18.22
N ASP A 131 5.93 5.77 18.09
CA ASP A 131 7.20 5.31 18.65
C ASP A 131 7.71 6.17 19.83
N SER A 132 6.97 7.23 20.17
CA SER A 132 7.31 8.21 21.18
C SER A 132 6.06 8.90 21.72
N VAL A 133 6.20 9.61 22.83
CA VAL A 133 5.08 10.21 23.55
C VAL A 133 4.53 11.46 22.85
N ALA A 134 5.42 12.29 22.32
CA ALA A 134 5.06 13.62 21.80
C ALA A 134 3.96 13.63 20.71
N PRO A 135 3.95 12.72 19.69
CA PRO A 135 2.86 12.67 18.70
C PRO A 135 1.52 12.27 19.34
N ALA A 136 1.54 11.41 20.37
CA ALA A 136 0.35 10.96 21.07
C ALA A 136 -0.24 12.03 22.01
N GLU A 137 0.60 12.85 22.67
CA GLU A 137 0.12 13.94 23.56
C GLU A 137 -0.78 14.92 22.82
N GLY A 138 -0.39 15.34 21.61
CA GLY A 138 -1.19 16.26 20.82
C GLY A 138 -2.52 15.65 20.36
N LEU A 139 -2.50 14.38 19.95
CA LEU A 139 -3.71 13.63 19.59
C LEU A 139 -4.62 13.44 20.82
N ALA A 140 -4.08 13.01 21.95
CA ALA A 140 -4.83 12.80 23.19
C ALA A 140 -5.53 14.08 23.66
N THR A 141 -4.83 15.22 23.60
CA THR A 141 -5.39 16.53 23.93
C THR A 141 -6.56 16.88 23.02
N GLU A 142 -6.44 16.67 21.72
CA GLU A 142 -7.51 16.99 20.77
C GLU A 142 -8.71 16.05 20.91
N LEU A 143 -8.48 14.74 21.14
CA LEU A 143 -9.53 13.75 21.40
C LEU A 143 -10.26 14.08 22.70
N GLN A 144 -9.53 14.38 23.80
CA GLN A 144 -10.12 14.74 25.08
C GLN A 144 -11.03 15.98 24.97
N ARG A 145 -10.57 17.01 24.25
CA ARG A 145 -11.35 18.24 24.02
C ARG A 145 -12.67 17.95 23.31
N ARG A 146 -12.75 16.90 22.50
CA ARG A 146 -13.96 16.51 21.76
C ARG A 146 -14.77 15.39 22.43
N GLY A 147 -14.29 14.82 23.54
CA GLY A 147 -14.94 13.68 24.19
C GLY A 147 -14.83 12.38 23.39
N LEU A 148 -13.76 12.25 22.60
CA LEU A 148 -13.48 11.11 21.72
C LEU A 148 -12.36 10.24 22.30
N HIS A 149 -12.14 9.07 21.69
CA HIS A 149 -11.13 8.10 22.12
C HIS A 149 -10.42 7.47 20.93
N ALA A 150 -9.17 6.98 21.13
CA ALA A 150 -8.42 6.19 20.16
C ALA A 150 -7.52 5.16 20.84
N GLU A 151 -7.20 4.06 20.14
CA GLU A 151 -6.19 3.11 20.56
C GLU A 151 -4.80 3.49 20.02
N LEU A 152 -3.76 3.13 20.77
CA LEU A 152 -2.37 3.32 20.36
C LEU A 152 -1.65 1.97 20.27
N LEU A 153 -0.82 1.82 19.25
CA LEU A 153 0.17 0.74 19.15
C LEU A 153 1.57 1.34 19.26
N VAL A 154 2.40 0.80 20.14
CA VAL A 154 3.80 1.21 20.24
C VAL A 154 4.61 0.53 19.13
N GLU A 155 5.22 1.33 18.26
CA GLU A 155 6.01 0.80 17.15
C GLU A 155 7.40 0.34 17.59
N LEU A 156 7.79 -0.86 17.15
CA LEU A 156 9.12 -1.46 17.33
C LEU A 156 9.90 -1.42 16.00
N ASP A 157 11.14 -0.98 16.06
CA ASP A 157 12.11 -1.22 15.00
C ASP A 157 12.68 -2.64 15.12
N VAL A 158 12.29 -3.47 14.17
CA VAL A 158 12.67 -4.88 14.11
C VAL A 158 13.85 -5.13 13.16
N GLY A 159 14.61 -4.09 12.83
CA GLY A 159 15.82 -4.17 12.00
C GLY A 159 15.77 -3.41 10.68
N LEU A 160 14.67 -2.70 10.36
CA LEU A 160 14.59 -1.81 9.20
C LEU A 160 15.27 -0.44 9.44
N HIS A 161 15.41 -0.03 10.70
CA HIS A 161 16.04 1.23 11.13
C HIS A 161 15.35 2.49 10.54
N ARG A 162 14.01 2.49 10.57
CA ARG A 162 13.21 3.61 10.05
C ARG A 162 12.50 4.39 11.15
N THR A 163 11.65 3.74 11.91
CA THR A 163 10.88 4.26 13.06
C THR A 163 10.69 3.11 14.06
N GLY A 164 10.40 3.44 15.31
CA GLY A 164 10.13 2.45 16.34
C GLY A 164 11.21 2.37 17.43
N GLN A 165 10.82 1.84 18.59
CA GLN A 165 11.71 1.55 19.69
C GLN A 165 12.54 0.30 19.39
N THR A 166 13.83 0.35 19.63
CA THR A 166 14.76 -0.75 19.28
C THR A 166 14.88 -1.84 20.36
N THR A 167 14.22 -1.64 21.52
CA THR A 167 14.26 -2.58 22.65
C THR A 167 12.90 -2.67 23.33
N ALA A 168 12.63 -3.83 23.95
CA ALA A 168 11.45 -4.03 24.77
C ALA A 168 11.37 -3.04 25.96
N ALA A 169 12.50 -2.71 26.57
CA ALA A 169 12.54 -1.74 27.67
C ALA A 169 12.18 -0.32 27.20
N GLY A 170 12.67 0.12 26.04
CA GLY A 170 12.31 1.40 25.46
C GLY A 170 10.82 1.47 25.09
N ALA A 171 10.28 0.41 24.50
CA ALA A 171 8.84 0.32 24.19
C ALA A 171 7.99 0.36 25.46
N LEU A 172 8.40 -0.33 26.52
CA LEU A 172 7.72 -0.31 27.81
C LEU A 172 7.72 1.09 28.45
N ASP A 173 8.84 1.81 28.41
CA ASP A 173 8.92 3.18 28.94
C ASP A 173 7.95 4.11 28.20
N VAL A 174 7.91 4.03 26.87
CA VAL A 174 6.94 4.78 26.04
C VAL A 174 5.51 4.38 26.40
N ALA A 175 5.18 3.09 26.47
CA ALA A 175 3.84 2.61 26.79
C ALA A 175 3.36 3.07 28.18
N GLN A 176 4.23 3.06 29.19
CA GLN A 176 3.92 3.56 30.54
C GLN A 176 3.65 5.06 30.57
N GLN A 177 4.31 5.85 29.74
CA GLN A 177 4.04 7.27 29.63
C GLN A 177 2.72 7.50 28.87
N LEU A 178 2.48 6.78 27.77
CA LEU A 178 1.25 6.85 26.99
C LEU A 178 0.01 6.47 27.82
N SER A 179 0.11 5.47 28.71
CA SER A 179 -0.99 5.03 29.57
C SER A 179 -1.49 6.08 30.59
N ARG A 180 -0.73 7.18 30.75
CA ARG A 180 -1.11 8.31 31.62
C ARG A 180 -1.86 9.40 30.85
N LEU A 181 -1.86 9.33 29.51
CA LEU A 181 -2.54 10.32 28.68
C LEU A 181 -4.06 10.07 28.68
N PRO A 182 -4.86 11.15 28.71
CA PRO A 182 -6.31 11.01 28.59
C PRO A 182 -6.74 10.64 27.18
N ALA A 183 -7.92 10.04 27.05
CA ALA A 183 -8.57 9.80 25.76
C ALA A 183 -7.80 8.91 24.75
N VAL A 184 -6.77 8.23 25.22
CA VAL A 184 -6.04 7.21 24.44
C VAL A 184 -5.75 5.99 25.32
N GLU A 185 -5.65 4.81 24.70
CA GLU A 185 -5.34 3.55 25.37
C GLU A 185 -4.29 2.78 24.58
N VAL A 186 -3.25 2.28 25.26
CA VAL A 186 -2.29 1.36 24.66
C VAL A 186 -2.96 0.00 24.48
N ALA A 187 -3.10 -0.47 23.23
CA ALA A 187 -3.70 -1.74 22.88
C ALA A 187 -2.67 -2.83 22.56
N GLY A 188 -1.42 -2.44 22.30
CA GLY A 188 -0.38 -3.39 21.94
C GLY A 188 0.81 -2.74 21.25
N ILE A 189 1.43 -3.52 20.38
CA ILE A 189 2.64 -3.17 19.66
C ILE A 189 2.46 -3.30 18.15
N SER A 190 3.30 -2.60 17.41
CA SER A 190 3.37 -2.75 15.95
C SER A 190 4.82 -2.83 15.46
N CYS A 191 5.02 -3.45 14.29
CA CYS A 191 6.33 -3.50 13.63
C CYS A 191 6.18 -3.55 12.12
N TYR A 192 7.26 -3.29 11.40
CA TYR A 192 7.31 -3.49 9.95
C TYR A 192 8.63 -4.17 9.53
N PRO A 193 8.61 -5.49 9.24
CA PRO A 193 9.80 -6.25 8.84
C PRO A 193 10.10 -6.10 7.34
N GLY A 194 10.22 -4.86 6.86
CA GLY A 194 10.42 -4.55 5.43
C GLY A 194 11.77 -4.94 4.86
N HIS A 195 12.73 -5.27 5.72
CA HIS A 195 14.06 -5.79 5.37
C HIS A 195 14.07 -7.31 5.19
N CYS A 196 13.02 -8.02 5.63
CA CYS A 196 12.89 -9.47 5.45
C CYS A 196 12.34 -9.75 4.05
N ARG A 197 13.10 -10.53 3.25
CA ARG A 197 12.76 -10.88 1.89
C ARG A 197 12.80 -12.40 1.69
N PRO A 198 11.87 -13.01 0.92
CA PRO A 198 11.83 -14.45 0.69
C PRO A 198 13.11 -15.00 0.03
N GLU A 199 13.79 -14.19 -0.77
CA GLU A 199 15.01 -14.53 -1.49
C GLU A 199 16.25 -14.58 -0.58
N ASP A 200 16.16 -13.96 0.62
CA ASP A 200 17.27 -13.95 1.59
C ASP A 200 17.37 -15.32 2.29
N PRO A 201 18.49 -16.05 2.16
CA PRO A 201 18.67 -17.33 2.83
C PRO A 201 18.63 -17.23 4.36
N THR A 202 18.77 -16.02 4.93
CA THR A 202 18.67 -15.76 6.37
C THR A 202 17.25 -15.38 6.84
N LEU A 203 16.25 -15.40 5.95
CA LEU A 203 14.88 -14.99 6.26
C LEU A 203 14.36 -15.58 7.57
N ARG A 204 14.50 -16.90 7.77
CA ARG A 204 14.00 -17.58 8.97
C ARG A 204 14.65 -17.04 10.24
N ALA A 205 15.97 -16.91 10.24
CA ALA A 205 16.71 -16.37 11.39
C ALA A 205 16.27 -14.91 11.70
N ARG A 206 16.05 -14.10 10.65
CA ARG A 206 15.54 -12.72 10.83
C ARG A 206 14.11 -12.69 11.38
N LEU A 207 13.24 -13.58 10.93
CA LEU A 207 11.89 -13.68 11.48
C LEU A 207 11.91 -14.16 12.94
N ASP A 208 12.81 -15.08 13.30
CA ASP A 208 13.00 -15.51 14.69
C ASP A 208 13.47 -14.34 15.58
N GLU A 209 14.38 -13.49 15.10
CA GLU A 209 14.82 -12.27 15.81
C GLU A 209 13.65 -11.27 15.97
N VAL A 210 12.84 -11.07 14.93
CA VAL A 210 11.62 -10.23 14.99
C VAL A 210 10.66 -10.79 16.03
N ASP A 211 10.34 -12.07 15.98
CA ASP A 211 9.41 -12.73 16.91
C ASP A 211 9.91 -12.67 18.36
N ALA A 212 11.21 -12.89 18.58
CA ALA A 212 11.81 -12.80 19.90
C ALA A 212 11.64 -11.41 20.54
N LEU A 213 11.91 -10.33 19.79
CA LEU A 213 11.72 -8.96 20.27
C LEU A 213 10.23 -8.64 20.54
N LEU A 214 9.32 -9.10 19.69
CA LEU A 214 7.87 -8.91 19.88
C LEU A 214 7.39 -9.62 21.15
N ARG A 215 7.80 -10.90 21.37
CA ARG A 215 7.43 -11.66 22.58
C ARG A 215 8.06 -11.09 23.86
N GLU A 216 9.31 -10.65 23.81
CA GLU A 216 9.96 -9.97 24.94
C GLU A 216 9.18 -8.71 25.32
N THR A 217 8.78 -7.91 24.33
CA THR A 217 8.00 -6.68 24.56
C THR A 217 6.61 -6.99 25.09
N GLN A 218 5.91 -7.98 24.54
CA GLN A 218 4.61 -8.43 25.05
C GLN A 218 4.68 -8.88 26.50
N ALA A 219 5.72 -9.67 26.85
CA ALA A 219 5.94 -10.11 28.22
C ALA A 219 6.23 -8.93 29.19
N ALA A 220 7.02 -7.94 28.74
CA ALA A 220 7.30 -6.73 29.52
C ALA A 220 6.03 -5.90 29.76
N PHE A 221 5.17 -5.71 28.75
CA PHE A 221 3.90 -5.01 28.89
C PHE A 221 2.97 -5.75 29.88
N SER A 222 2.83 -7.07 29.69
CA SER A 222 2.01 -7.92 30.58
C SER A 222 2.50 -7.87 32.03
N ALA A 223 3.80 -7.95 32.29
CA ALA A 223 4.38 -7.83 33.62
C ALA A 223 4.14 -6.47 34.29
N ALA A 224 3.99 -5.41 33.48
CA ALA A 224 3.65 -4.06 33.92
C ALA A 224 2.15 -3.82 34.04
N GLY A 225 1.29 -4.80 33.74
CA GLY A 225 -0.17 -4.67 33.76
C GLY A 225 -0.74 -3.84 32.59
N LEU A 226 0.05 -3.70 31.50
CA LEU A 226 -0.39 -3.01 30.29
C LEU A 226 -0.99 -4.02 29.31
N ARG A 227 -1.99 -3.57 28.56
CA ARG A 227 -2.61 -4.33 27.48
C ARG A 227 -1.63 -4.51 26.32
N CYS A 228 -1.53 -5.73 25.76
CA CYS A 228 -0.74 -6.07 24.59
C CYS A 228 -1.36 -7.28 23.87
N ASP A 229 -2.64 -7.21 23.55
CA ASP A 229 -3.38 -8.25 22.84
C ASP A 229 -3.31 -8.04 21.31
N ARG A 230 -2.97 -6.84 20.85
CA ARG A 230 -2.74 -6.52 19.45
C ARG A 230 -1.23 -6.50 19.13
N ILE A 231 -0.79 -7.40 18.27
CA ILE A 231 0.57 -7.45 17.72
C ILE A 231 0.47 -7.31 16.22
N SER A 232 0.60 -6.08 15.76
CA SER A 232 0.32 -5.69 14.38
C SER A 232 1.61 -5.62 13.57
N GLY A 233 1.72 -6.40 12.47
CA GLY A 233 2.98 -6.53 11.73
C GLY A 233 2.83 -7.05 10.33
N GLY A 234 3.90 -7.66 9.82
CA GLY A 234 3.97 -8.27 8.51
C GLY A 234 4.20 -7.28 7.36
N SER A 235 4.44 -7.85 6.19
CA SER A 235 4.67 -7.13 4.93
C SER A 235 4.18 -7.99 3.76
N THR A 236 4.11 -7.46 2.53
CA THR A 236 3.77 -8.28 1.36
C THR A 236 4.79 -9.40 1.13
N PRO A 237 6.11 -9.17 1.17
CA PRO A 237 7.10 -10.24 1.02
C PRO A 237 6.97 -11.35 2.08
N THR A 238 6.68 -11.00 3.33
CA THR A 238 6.61 -11.96 4.44
C THR A 238 5.20 -12.45 4.77
N ARG A 239 4.20 -12.14 3.95
CA ARG A 239 2.78 -12.38 4.27
C ARG A 239 2.46 -13.81 4.68
N TYR A 240 3.01 -14.78 3.97
CA TYR A 240 2.76 -16.21 4.23
C TYR A 240 3.65 -16.83 5.33
N PHE A 241 4.51 -16.03 5.94
CA PHE A 241 5.32 -16.42 7.10
C PHE A 241 4.80 -15.82 8.42
N THR A 242 3.77 -14.98 8.35
CA THR A 242 3.24 -14.27 9.53
C THR A 242 2.78 -15.23 10.63
N HIS A 243 2.19 -16.37 10.27
CA HIS A 243 1.73 -17.41 11.22
C HIS A 243 2.86 -18.10 11.99
N GLU A 244 4.11 -17.93 11.58
CA GLU A 244 5.30 -18.46 12.27
C GLU A 244 5.80 -17.51 13.38
N THR A 245 5.17 -16.35 13.53
CA THR A 245 5.47 -15.33 14.53
C THR A 245 4.30 -15.13 15.48
N CYS A 246 4.47 -14.30 16.51
CA CYS A 246 3.35 -13.91 17.40
C CYS A 246 2.47 -12.79 16.83
N VAL A 247 2.70 -12.34 15.59
CA VAL A 247 1.86 -11.33 14.93
C VAL A 247 0.45 -11.88 14.73
N ASN A 248 -0.54 -11.17 15.24
CA ASN A 248 -1.97 -11.51 15.10
C ASN A 248 -2.78 -10.51 14.26
N GLU A 249 -2.11 -9.46 13.75
CA GLU A 249 -2.68 -8.51 12.78
C GLU A 249 -1.73 -8.32 11.59
N LEU A 250 -2.15 -8.71 10.39
CA LEU A 250 -1.33 -8.63 9.17
C LEU A 250 -1.63 -7.37 8.36
N ARG A 251 -0.58 -6.59 8.02
CA ARG A 251 -0.69 -5.31 7.29
C ARG A 251 0.01 -5.32 5.92
N SER A 252 -0.25 -6.29 5.09
CA SER A 252 0.21 -6.29 3.70
C SER A 252 -0.52 -5.24 2.86
N GLY A 253 0.16 -4.63 1.91
CA GLY A 253 -0.42 -3.62 1.01
C GLY A 253 -0.28 -3.99 -0.46
N THR A 254 0.93 -4.17 -0.96
CA THR A 254 1.20 -4.46 -2.38
C THR A 254 0.58 -5.77 -2.85
N TYR A 255 0.24 -6.69 -1.93
CA TYR A 255 -0.35 -8.00 -2.27
C TYR A 255 -1.59 -7.90 -3.17
N ALA A 256 -2.37 -6.82 -3.06
CA ALA A 256 -3.58 -6.63 -3.84
C ALA A 256 -3.28 -6.52 -5.34
N LEU A 257 -2.28 -5.75 -5.69
CA LEU A 257 -1.89 -5.48 -7.08
C LEU A 257 -0.71 -6.32 -7.53
N LEU A 258 0.23 -6.58 -6.62
CA LEU A 258 1.57 -7.08 -6.87
C LEU A 258 2.33 -6.16 -7.87
N ASP A 259 3.60 -6.41 -8.02
CA ASP A 259 4.49 -5.71 -8.94
C ASP A 259 5.75 -6.56 -9.17
N ARG A 260 6.66 -6.10 -10.01
CA ARG A 260 7.87 -6.84 -10.35
C ARG A 260 8.75 -7.19 -9.14
N ASN A 261 8.68 -6.40 -8.04
CA ASN A 261 9.44 -6.66 -6.81
C ASN A 261 8.80 -7.69 -5.87
N ASP A 262 7.47 -7.88 -5.94
CA ASP A 262 6.72 -8.58 -4.89
C ASP A 262 5.93 -9.81 -5.41
N GLY A 263 5.95 -10.11 -6.72
CA GLY A 263 5.25 -11.27 -7.25
C GLY A 263 5.62 -11.66 -8.69
N PRO A 264 5.23 -12.87 -9.14
CA PRO A 264 5.41 -13.27 -10.51
C PRO A 264 4.45 -12.51 -11.44
N ASP A 265 4.86 -12.29 -12.69
CA ASP A 265 4.12 -11.48 -13.67
C ASP A 265 2.67 -11.91 -13.89
N ASP A 266 2.39 -13.21 -13.83
CA ASP A 266 1.04 -13.77 -14.00
C ASP A 266 0.09 -13.51 -12.80
N ARG A 267 0.64 -13.10 -11.65
CA ARG A 267 -0.12 -12.68 -10.47
C ARG A 267 -0.24 -11.15 -10.34
N CYS A 268 0.56 -10.37 -11.08
CA CYS A 268 0.48 -8.93 -11.06
C CYS A 268 -0.85 -8.46 -11.68
N ALA A 269 -1.69 -7.82 -10.88
CA ALA A 269 -2.97 -7.29 -11.33
C ALA A 269 -2.82 -5.91 -11.99
N LEU A 270 -1.72 -5.20 -11.73
CA LEU A 270 -1.43 -3.88 -12.28
C LEU A 270 -0.39 -3.96 -13.40
N TRP A 271 -0.69 -3.32 -14.53
CA TRP A 271 0.30 -2.97 -15.55
C TRP A 271 0.00 -1.59 -16.12
N VAL A 272 0.92 -1.07 -16.91
CA VAL A 272 0.72 0.11 -17.74
C VAL A 272 0.64 -0.34 -19.19
N GLU A 273 -0.46 0.00 -19.85
CA GLU A 273 -0.61 -0.15 -21.31
C GLU A 273 0.06 1.03 -21.98
N VAL A 274 0.96 0.76 -22.93
CA VAL A 274 1.77 1.77 -23.62
C VAL A 274 1.77 1.52 -25.13
N THR A 275 2.02 2.55 -25.93
CA THR A 275 2.17 2.44 -27.40
C THR A 275 3.63 2.58 -27.81
N VAL A 276 4.07 1.75 -28.74
CA VAL A 276 5.36 1.93 -29.45
C VAL A 276 5.27 3.12 -30.38
N ILE A 277 5.99 4.21 -30.05
CA ILE A 277 5.93 5.48 -30.79
C ILE A 277 7.14 5.75 -31.69
N SER A 278 8.22 4.98 -31.54
CA SER A 278 9.41 5.10 -32.42
C SER A 278 10.21 3.80 -32.43
N ASP A 279 10.74 3.45 -33.61
CA ASP A 279 11.68 2.36 -33.85
C ASP A 279 12.91 2.82 -34.71
N ALA A 280 13.13 4.14 -34.76
CA ALA A 280 14.13 4.76 -35.63
C ALA A 280 15.59 4.41 -35.28
N VAL A 281 15.84 3.98 -34.02
CA VAL A 281 17.18 3.56 -33.59
C VAL A 281 17.28 2.05 -33.64
N PRO A 282 18.26 1.48 -34.38
CA PRO A 282 18.42 0.04 -34.48
C PRO A 282 18.58 -0.64 -33.10
N GLY A 283 17.84 -1.73 -32.87
CA GLY A 283 17.87 -2.50 -31.61
C GLY A 283 17.10 -1.86 -30.47
N GLN A 284 16.42 -0.73 -30.70
CA GLN A 284 15.65 0.02 -29.67
C GLN A 284 14.28 0.41 -30.20
N ILE A 285 13.28 0.37 -29.32
CA ILE A 285 12.00 1.04 -29.52
C ILE A 285 11.74 2.03 -28.39
N ILE A 286 10.90 3.02 -28.65
CA ILE A 286 10.44 4.01 -27.66
C ILE A 286 8.95 3.82 -27.44
N VAL A 287 8.55 3.83 -26.15
CA VAL A 287 7.15 3.84 -25.74
C VAL A 287 6.76 5.19 -25.15
N ASP A 288 5.46 5.50 -25.17
CA ASP A 288 4.84 6.78 -24.77
C ASP A 288 4.70 6.95 -23.25
N ALA A 289 5.43 6.19 -22.45
CA ALA A 289 5.39 6.23 -21.00
C ALA A 289 6.80 6.34 -20.39
N GLY A 290 6.92 7.13 -19.33
CA GLY A 290 8.18 7.34 -18.62
C GLY A 290 7.98 7.43 -17.11
N SER A 291 8.84 8.19 -16.42
CA SER A 291 8.82 8.30 -14.95
C SER A 291 7.55 8.92 -14.37
N LYS A 292 6.81 9.71 -15.18
CA LYS A 292 5.52 10.26 -14.80
C LYS A 292 4.36 9.25 -14.87
N THR A 293 4.63 8.07 -15.40
CA THR A 293 3.67 6.96 -15.52
C THR A 293 4.08 5.77 -14.64
N PHE A 294 5.38 5.36 -14.69
CA PHE A 294 5.89 4.19 -13.97
C PHE A 294 6.48 4.48 -12.59
N THR A 295 6.90 5.69 -12.29
CA THR A 295 7.88 6.11 -11.28
C THR A 295 9.34 5.87 -11.74
N SER A 296 10.29 6.30 -10.90
CA SER A 296 11.72 6.04 -11.10
C SER A 296 12.26 4.95 -10.16
N ASP A 297 11.38 4.17 -9.52
CA ASP A 297 11.79 3.09 -8.63
C ASP A 297 12.56 2.01 -9.42
N GLY A 298 13.75 1.66 -8.90
CA GLY A 298 14.62 0.66 -9.51
C GLY A 298 14.22 -0.77 -9.15
N HIS A 299 14.88 -1.72 -9.83
CA HIS A 299 14.84 -3.14 -9.51
C HIS A 299 16.27 -3.68 -9.38
N PRO A 300 16.56 -4.69 -8.51
CA PRO A 300 17.90 -5.26 -8.38
C PRO A 300 18.51 -5.74 -9.69
N ASP A 301 17.71 -6.32 -10.57
CA ASP A 301 18.15 -6.80 -11.90
C ASP A 301 18.19 -5.70 -12.96
N GLY A 302 18.00 -4.44 -12.56
CA GLY A 302 17.95 -3.30 -13.47
C GLY A 302 16.60 -3.11 -14.18
N GLY A 303 16.53 -2.06 -15.01
CA GLY A 303 15.33 -1.69 -15.75
C GLY A 303 14.21 -1.07 -14.89
N HIS A 304 13.11 -0.72 -15.56
CA HIS A 304 12.02 0.05 -14.97
C HIS A 304 10.66 -0.67 -15.02
N GLY A 305 10.63 -1.92 -15.47
CA GLY A 305 9.42 -2.75 -15.53
C GLY A 305 9.69 -4.09 -16.23
N SER A 306 8.69 -5.00 -16.19
CA SER A 306 8.67 -6.26 -16.93
C SER A 306 7.68 -6.17 -18.08
N ILE A 307 8.07 -6.55 -19.30
CA ILE A 307 7.23 -6.44 -20.49
C ILE A 307 6.55 -7.78 -20.74
N ILE A 308 5.25 -7.85 -20.55
CA ILE A 308 4.47 -9.09 -20.70
C ILE A 308 4.58 -9.59 -22.15
N GLY A 309 4.90 -10.89 -22.31
CA GLY A 309 5.08 -11.52 -23.63
C GLY A 309 6.45 -11.28 -24.28
N TRP A 310 7.30 -10.44 -23.71
CA TRP A 310 8.61 -10.10 -24.24
C TRP A 310 9.71 -10.20 -23.16
N PRO A 311 9.99 -11.40 -22.62
CA PRO A 311 10.90 -11.56 -21.48
C PRO A 311 12.34 -11.15 -21.76
N ASP A 312 12.75 -11.17 -23.04
CA ASP A 312 14.11 -10.78 -23.50
C ASP A 312 14.21 -9.29 -23.86
N ALA A 313 13.10 -8.54 -23.82
CA ALA A 313 13.10 -7.08 -23.97
C ALA A 313 13.30 -6.40 -22.61
N SER A 314 13.97 -5.26 -22.59
CA SER A 314 14.26 -4.52 -21.36
C SER A 314 13.89 -3.05 -21.46
N LEU A 315 12.99 -2.57 -20.60
CA LEU A 315 12.77 -1.14 -20.37
C LEU A 315 13.96 -0.61 -19.55
N TYR A 316 15.09 -0.35 -20.19
CA TYR A 316 16.37 -0.10 -19.54
C TYR A 316 16.56 1.35 -19.07
N GLN A 317 15.82 2.29 -19.65
CA GLN A 317 15.88 3.72 -19.33
C GLN A 317 14.51 4.37 -19.49
N ILE A 318 14.23 5.39 -18.67
CA ILE A 318 13.05 6.24 -18.81
C ILE A 318 13.44 7.71 -18.66
N ASN A 319 12.80 8.57 -19.45
CA ASN A 319 12.69 10.00 -19.19
C ASN A 319 11.31 10.28 -18.58
N GLU A 320 10.86 11.54 -18.61
CA GLU A 320 9.57 11.92 -18.06
C GLU A 320 8.40 11.23 -18.78
N GLU A 321 8.40 11.28 -20.11
CA GLU A 321 7.27 10.85 -20.97
C GLU A 321 7.69 9.75 -21.97
N HIS A 322 8.91 9.22 -21.91
CA HIS A 322 9.43 8.23 -22.83
C HIS A 322 10.08 7.08 -22.10
N GLY A 323 9.80 5.85 -22.52
CA GLY A 323 10.48 4.64 -22.10
C GLY A 323 11.34 4.08 -23.26
N TYR A 324 12.58 3.72 -22.95
CA TYR A 324 13.55 3.14 -23.88
C TYR A 324 13.60 1.64 -23.68
N VAL A 325 13.17 0.90 -24.68
CA VAL A 325 13.14 -0.56 -24.64
C VAL A 325 14.22 -1.12 -25.56
N ASP A 326 15.14 -1.90 -25.01
CA ASP A 326 16.10 -2.68 -25.76
C ASP A 326 15.40 -3.92 -26.33
N VAL A 327 15.44 -4.07 -27.64
CA VAL A 327 14.90 -5.18 -28.42
C VAL A 327 15.97 -5.81 -29.31
N SER A 328 17.24 -5.51 -29.04
CA SER A 328 18.38 -5.94 -29.89
C SER A 328 18.61 -7.45 -29.93
N SER A 329 18.14 -8.16 -28.86
CA SER A 329 18.22 -9.63 -28.75
C SER A 329 17.05 -10.37 -29.41
N LEU A 330 16.02 -9.64 -29.87
CA LEU A 330 14.79 -10.24 -30.37
C LEU A 330 14.86 -10.51 -31.89
N ASP A 331 14.46 -11.72 -32.31
CA ASP A 331 14.27 -12.06 -33.73
C ASP A 331 13.01 -11.38 -34.30
N GLU A 332 11.90 -11.42 -33.53
CA GLU A 332 10.67 -10.66 -33.78
C GLU A 332 10.56 -9.56 -32.74
N ARG A 333 10.13 -8.37 -33.14
CA ARG A 333 10.04 -7.21 -32.26
C ARG A 333 8.71 -6.48 -32.42
N PRO A 334 8.23 -5.78 -31.37
CA PRO A 334 7.06 -4.92 -31.48
C PRO A 334 7.23 -3.87 -32.57
N ALA A 335 6.17 -3.62 -33.33
CA ALA A 335 6.12 -2.65 -34.42
C ALA A 335 5.60 -1.28 -33.94
N LEU A 336 5.77 -0.25 -34.76
CA LEU A 336 5.17 1.07 -34.52
C LEU A 336 3.64 0.96 -34.40
N GLY A 337 3.10 1.52 -33.34
CA GLY A 337 1.66 1.50 -33.02
C GLY A 337 1.21 0.28 -32.23
N ASP A 338 2.08 -0.71 -32.02
CA ASP A 338 1.74 -1.84 -31.16
C ASP A 338 1.59 -1.38 -29.70
N HIS A 339 0.65 -1.99 -28.99
CA HIS A 339 0.49 -1.86 -27.55
C HIS A 339 1.36 -2.88 -26.81
N LEU A 340 1.97 -2.43 -25.73
CA LEU A 340 2.73 -3.29 -24.80
C LEU A 340 2.19 -3.14 -23.39
N GLN A 341 2.19 -4.25 -22.65
CA GLN A 341 1.81 -4.30 -21.25
C GLN A 341 3.08 -4.34 -20.40
N ILE A 342 3.27 -3.34 -19.55
CA ILE A 342 4.47 -3.23 -18.72
C ILE A 342 4.10 -3.22 -17.25
N ILE A 343 4.53 -4.25 -16.52
CA ILE A 343 4.38 -4.32 -15.07
C ILE A 343 5.43 -3.39 -14.44
N PRO A 344 5.03 -2.40 -13.62
CA PRO A 344 5.98 -1.50 -12.97
C PRO A 344 6.81 -2.22 -11.90
N ASN A 345 8.00 -1.68 -11.62
CA ASN A 345 8.81 -2.19 -10.52
C ASN A 345 8.12 -2.05 -9.16
N HIS A 346 7.32 -0.99 -8.97
CA HIS A 346 6.66 -0.70 -7.68
C HIS A 346 5.25 -0.13 -7.88
N ALA A 347 4.26 -0.95 -7.57
CA ALA A 347 2.84 -0.58 -7.73
C ALA A 347 2.45 0.67 -6.92
N CYS A 348 2.94 0.83 -5.68
CA CYS A 348 2.57 1.98 -4.83
C CYS A 348 2.95 3.32 -5.45
N GLY A 349 4.14 3.39 -6.04
CA GLY A 349 4.64 4.59 -6.71
C GLY A 349 3.83 4.85 -7.98
N CYS A 350 3.66 3.84 -8.82
CA CYS A 350 2.93 3.93 -10.08
C CYS A 350 1.49 4.41 -9.86
N VAL A 351 0.70 3.73 -9.04
CA VAL A 351 -0.71 4.11 -8.76
C VAL A 351 -0.82 5.55 -8.26
N ASN A 352 0.12 6.01 -7.43
CA ASN A 352 0.07 7.39 -6.91
C ASN A 352 0.30 8.47 -8.00
N LEU A 353 0.68 8.12 -9.22
CA LEU A 353 0.80 9.04 -10.36
C LEU A 353 -0.52 9.20 -11.14
N HIS A 354 -1.49 8.29 -10.96
CA HIS A 354 -2.73 8.24 -11.71
C HIS A 354 -3.95 8.68 -10.87
N ASP A 355 -4.87 9.44 -11.45
CA ASP A 355 -6.14 9.81 -10.80
C ASP A 355 -7.18 8.69 -10.88
N GLY A 356 -7.05 7.80 -11.87
CA GLY A 356 -7.90 6.62 -12.08
C GLY A 356 -7.15 5.51 -12.80
N LEU A 357 -7.65 4.30 -12.68
CA LEU A 357 -7.12 3.08 -13.25
C LEU A 357 -8.22 2.43 -14.10
N LEU A 358 -7.89 1.94 -15.28
CA LEU A 358 -8.85 1.19 -16.11
C LEU A 358 -8.97 -0.23 -15.55
N ALA A 359 -10.14 -0.57 -15.04
CA ALA A 359 -10.44 -1.93 -14.60
C ALA A 359 -10.88 -2.77 -15.80
N VAL A 360 -10.21 -3.92 -16.03
CA VAL A 360 -10.49 -4.78 -17.17
C VAL A 360 -10.92 -6.17 -16.75
N ARG A 361 -11.81 -6.76 -17.56
CA ARG A 361 -12.19 -8.16 -17.49
C ARG A 361 -12.28 -8.72 -18.90
N ASP A 362 -11.74 -9.92 -19.12
CA ASP A 362 -11.73 -10.58 -20.45
C ASP A 362 -11.16 -9.65 -21.56
N GLY A 363 -10.18 -8.80 -21.23
CA GLY A 363 -9.55 -7.88 -22.17
C GLY A 363 -10.38 -6.65 -22.56
N VAL A 364 -11.51 -6.38 -21.90
CA VAL A 364 -12.40 -5.24 -22.12
C VAL A 364 -12.43 -4.36 -20.87
N VAL A 365 -12.43 -3.04 -21.05
CA VAL A 365 -12.57 -2.07 -19.96
C VAL A 365 -13.97 -2.14 -19.39
N ASP A 366 -14.10 -2.59 -18.15
CA ASP A 366 -15.37 -2.73 -17.41
C ASP A 366 -15.80 -1.39 -16.80
N HIS A 367 -14.90 -0.75 -16.06
CA HIS A 367 -15.13 0.55 -15.42
C HIS A 367 -13.80 1.26 -15.07
N VAL A 368 -13.88 2.40 -14.41
CA VAL A 368 -12.74 3.17 -13.91
C VAL A 368 -12.69 3.14 -12.39
N ILE A 369 -11.61 2.64 -11.83
CA ILE A 369 -11.34 2.67 -10.40
C ILE A 369 -10.67 4.00 -10.04
N GLY A 370 -11.33 4.82 -9.22
CA GLY A 370 -10.79 6.09 -8.76
C GLY A 370 -9.70 5.94 -7.71
N VAL A 371 -8.58 6.67 -7.85
CA VAL A 371 -7.50 6.75 -6.85
C VAL A 371 -7.74 7.96 -5.94
N ALA A 372 -8.85 7.92 -5.18
CA ALA A 372 -9.38 9.09 -4.47
C ALA A 372 -8.41 9.66 -3.40
N ALA A 373 -7.58 8.82 -2.79
CA ALA A 373 -6.57 9.25 -1.81
C ALA A 373 -5.22 9.65 -2.45
N ARG A 374 -5.14 9.72 -3.79
CA ARG A 374 -3.93 10.17 -4.49
C ARG A 374 -3.51 11.58 -4.07
N GLY A 375 -2.20 11.78 -3.83
CA GLY A 375 -1.65 13.07 -3.43
C GLY A 375 -2.01 13.54 -2.01
N LEU A 376 -2.78 12.77 -1.24
CA LEU A 376 -3.07 13.05 0.17
C LEU A 376 -1.92 12.56 1.05
N VAL A 377 -0.75 13.16 0.89
CA VAL A 377 0.50 12.78 1.57
C VAL A 377 0.71 13.50 2.91
N ARG A 378 -0.35 14.06 3.49
CA ARG A 378 -0.33 14.84 4.75
C ARG A 378 -1.24 14.24 5.80
#